data_67f7b1e2dadf3b39798805ff83dd102d
#
_entry.id   67f7b1e2dadf3b39798805ff83dd102d
#
_cell.length_a   1.000
_cell.length_b   1.000
_cell.length_c   1.000
_cell.angle_alpha   90.00
_cell.angle_beta   90.00
_cell.angle_gamma   90.00
#
_symmetry.space_group_name_H-M   'P 1'
#
loop_
_entity.id
_entity.type
_entity.pdbx_description
1 polymer ?
#
loop_
_entity_poly.entity_id
_entity_poly.type
_entity_poly.pdbx_seq_one_letter_code
_entity_poly.pdbx_strand_id
1 'polypeptide(L)'
;MTLFGHRLAAALTESGIVGLRCAGAHHFMDVAWKRAFDSRQHVGPRLFASGYFLTTTGGHFLTSGHALEVDGPYGWVRAIRKQIKNGVDHIKLNLSGGIMGPAWDLHTHSFLLDDEISAAFEICRKRGFKVMAHATNPEAVKSAIRLGAHSVEHGYIMDDECIALLLEHQTWYVPTLAITHLTASQVTNPFEADWVAERGLSPALCCRAEAASDMHATWFRKALDAGVRMALGSDIHPLKDAALLEMGLWVRDGATPWQTLVAATRHAAAVCGVGAELGTVEVGKLADLIVVGANPLEDITNVRRLQLVLKEGRVVSDKRHVSGAVP
;
A
#
# COMPACT_ATOMS: atom_id res chain seq x y z
N MET A 1 4.77 -1.85 -20.71
CA MET A 1 3.36 -2.18 -20.46
C MET A 1 3.15 -3.65 -20.10
N THR A 2 3.63 -4.59 -20.91
CA THR A 2 3.46 -6.05 -20.71
C THR A 2 4.00 -6.55 -19.37
N LEU A 3 5.22 -6.17 -18.96
CA LEU A 3 5.83 -6.59 -17.70
C LEU A 3 5.03 -6.16 -16.46
N PHE A 4 4.45 -4.96 -16.47
CA PHE A 4 3.63 -4.48 -15.36
C PHE A 4 2.37 -5.35 -15.18
N GLY A 5 1.65 -5.64 -16.27
CA GLY A 5 0.48 -6.52 -16.23
C GLY A 5 0.81 -7.96 -15.80
N HIS A 6 1.94 -8.49 -16.24
CA HIS A 6 2.44 -9.80 -15.79
C HIS A 6 2.66 -9.87 -14.27
N ARG A 7 3.28 -8.84 -13.69
CA ARG A 7 3.49 -8.75 -12.23
C ARG A 7 2.18 -8.68 -11.45
N LEU A 8 1.18 -7.96 -11.99
CA LEU A 8 -0.15 -7.90 -11.40
C LEU A 8 -0.87 -9.26 -11.48
N ALA A 9 -0.80 -9.94 -12.63
CA ALA A 9 -1.40 -11.26 -12.79
C ALA A 9 -0.73 -12.29 -11.87
N ALA A 10 0.60 -12.26 -11.73
CA ALA A 10 1.35 -13.12 -10.82
C ALA A 10 0.93 -12.90 -9.35
N ALA A 11 0.72 -11.66 -8.92
CA ALA A 11 0.22 -11.36 -7.58
C ALA A 11 -1.12 -12.04 -7.28
N LEU A 12 -2.02 -12.10 -8.25
CA LEU A 12 -3.28 -12.83 -8.11
C LEU A 12 -3.07 -14.36 -8.10
N THR A 13 -2.40 -14.89 -9.11
CA THR A 13 -2.37 -16.35 -9.35
C THR A 13 -1.36 -17.09 -8.49
N GLU A 14 -0.25 -16.45 -8.10
CA GLU A 14 0.80 -17.05 -7.29
C GLU A 14 0.61 -16.82 -5.80
N SER A 15 0.03 -15.67 -5.38
CA SER A 15 -0.08 -15.27 -3.98
C SER A 15 -1.50 -14.97 -3.51
N GLY A 16 -2.50 -15.05 -4.38
CA GLY A 16 -3.90 -14.85 -4.01
C GLY A 16 -4.27 -13.40 -3.67
N ILE A 17 -3.51 -12.42 -4.17
CA ILE A 17 -3.82 -11.01 -3.98
C ILE A 17 -4.92 -10.62 -4.97
N VAL A 18 -6.16 -10.65 -4.52
CA VAL A 18 -7.36 -10.46 -5.35
C VAL A 18 -7.68 -8.99 -5.64
N GLY A 19 -7.19 -8.07 -4.80
CA GLY A 19 -7.37 -6.63 -4.97
C GLY A 19 -6.12 -5.84 -4.59
N LEU A 20 -5.86 -4.74 -5.30
CA LEU A 20 -4.70 -3.87 -5.12
C LEU A 20 -5.11 -2.40 -5.25
N ARG A 21 -4.72 -1.57 -4.29
CA ARG A 21 -4.75 -0.12 -4.37
C ARG A 21 -3.35 0.38 -4.80
N CYS A 22 -3.28 0.95 -6.01
CA CYS A 22 -2.03 1.45 -6.56
C CYS A 22 -1.64 2.78 -5.91
N ALA A 23 -0.33 2.98 -5.69
CA ALA A 23 0.23 4.21 -5.12
C ALA A 23 0.98 5.07 -6.15
N GLY A 24 1.09 4.59 -7.39
CA GLY A 24 1.73 5.30 -8.48
C GLY A 24 1.99 4.41 -9.69
N ALA A 25 1.79 4.93 -10.89
CA ALA A 25 2.10 4.24 -12.13
C ALA A 25 2.45 5.22 -13.26
N HIS A 26 3.49 4.90 -14.03
CA HIS A 26 3.84 5.65 -15.24
C HIS A 26 2.72 5.64 -16.26
N HIS A 27 2.50 6.75 -16.93
CA HIS A 27 1.63 6.85 -18.08
C HIS A 27 0.25 6.23 -17.89
N PHE A 28 -0.27 6.27 -16.65
CA PHE A 28 -1.57 5.68 -16.31
C PHE A 28 -1.68 4.18 -16.66
N MET A 29 -0.58 3.44 -16.55
CA MET A 29 -0.58 2.00 -16.81
C MET A 29 -1.52 1.23 -15.89
N ASP A 30 -1.65 1.67 -14.64
CA ASP A 30 -2.61 1.12 -13.69
C ASP A 30 -4.06 1.28 -14.16
N VAL A 31 -4.42 2.44 -14.71
CA VAL A 31 -5.75 2.67 -15.30
C VAL A 31 -5.97 1.78 -16.53
N ALA A 32 -4.95 1.63 -17.38
CA ALA A 32 -5.06 0.78 -18.57
C ALA A 32 -5.25 -0.70 -18.19
N TRP A 33 -4.47 -1.20 -17.23
CA TRP A 33 -4.60 -2.59 -16.75
C TRP A 33 -5.88 -2.82 -15.95
N LYS A 34 -6.31 -1.83 -15.15
CA LYS A 34 -7.65 -1.88 -14.52
C LYS A 34 -8.73 -2.16 -15.57
N ARG A 35 -8.76 -1.38 -16.64
CA ARG A 35 -9.74 -1.59 -17.74
C ARG A 35 -9.63 -2.97 -18.38
N ALA A 36 -8.41 -3.46 -18.60
CA ALA A 36 -8.16 -4.77 -19.19
C ALA A 36 -8.64 -5.92 -18.30
N PHE A 37 -8.46 -5.80 -16.96
CA PHE A 37 -8.94 -6.78 -16.00
C PHE A 37 -10.46 -6.69 -15.78
N ASP A 38 -11.02 -5.47 -15.69
CA ASP A 38 -12.45 -5.25 -15.51
C ASP A 38 -13.25 -5.74 -16.73
N SER A 39 -12.72 -5.56 -17.94
CA SER A 39 -13.31 -6.08 -19.18
C SER A 39 -13.05 -7.57 -19.42
N ARG A 40 -12.30 -8.25 -18.51
CA ARG A 40 -11.93 -9.67 -18.61
C ARG A 40 -11.10 -10.04 -19.85
N GLN A 41 -10.47 -9.06 -20.51
CA GLN A 41 -9.50 -9.32 -21.57
C GLN A 41 -8.23 -10.01 -21.06
N HIS A 42 -7.91 -9.76 -19.79
CA HIS A 42 -6.82 -10.41 -19.07
C HIS A 42 -7.26 -10.82 -17.67
N VAL A 43 -6.63 -11.88 -17.15
CA VAL A 43 -6.81 -12.31 -15.76
C VAL A 43 -5.86 -11.51 -14.87
N GLY A 44 -6.38 -10.88 -13.84
CA GLY A 44 -5.60 -10.11 -12.87
C GLY A 44 -6.43 -9.66 -11.67
N PRO A 45 -5.80 -9.01 -10.69
CA PRO A 45 -6.49 -8.51 -9.50
C PRO A 45 -7.45 -7.36 -9.84
N ARG A 46 -8.33 -7.04 -8.93
CA ARG A 46 -9.13 -5.81 -8.97
C ARG A 46 -8.22 -4.63 -8.64
N LEU A 47 -8.12 -3.65 -9.52
CA LEU A 47 -7.24 -2.49 -9.33
C LEU A 47 -8.02 -1.24 -8.94
N PHE A 48 -7.44 -0.48 -7.99
CA PHE A 48 -7.85 0.88 -7.67
C PHE A 48 -6.69 1.79 -8.06
N ALA A 49 -6.85 2.52 -9.16
CA ALA A 49 -5.79 3.23 -9.84
C ALA A 49 -5.57 4.64 -9.28
N SER A 50 -4.32 5.08 -9.19
CA SER A 50 -3.92 6.44 -8.79
C SER A 50 -3.30 7.27 -9.93
N GLY A 51 -2.84 6.63 -11.00
CA GLY A 51 -2.00 7.27 -12.01
C GLY A 51 -0.62 7.65 -11.44
N TYR A 52 -0.12 8.83 -11.78
CA TYR A 52 1.09 9.35 -11.14
C TYR A 52 0.82 9.73 -9.69
N PHE A 53 1.78 9.51 -8.80
CA PHE A 53 1.77 10.26 -7.54
C PHE A 53 2.28 11.69 -7.76
N LEU A 54 1.76 12.64 -6.97
CA LEU A 54 2.08 14.05 -7.10
C LEU A 54 3.02 14.46 -5.97
N THR A 55 4.07 15.20 -6.31
CA THR A 55 5.07 15.74 -5.37
C THR A 55 5.55 17.10 -5.86
N THR A 56 6.30 17.84 -5.03
CA THR A 56 6.92 19.11 -5.47
C THR A 56 8.13 18.86 -6.36
N THR A 57 8.61 19.88 -7.06
CA THR A 57 9.92 19.83 -7.71
C THR A 57 10.99 19.49 -6.66
N GLY A 58 11.79 18.48 -6.95
CA GLY A 58 12.77 17.95 -5.97
C GLY A 58 12.13 17.18 -4.80
N GLY A 59 10.89 16.76 -4.89
CA GLY A 59 10.18 16.01 -3.84
C GLY A 59 10.53 14.54 -3.74
N HIS A 60 9.64 13.75 -3.13
CA HIS A 60 9.92 12.34 -2.81
C HIS A 60 9.90 11.42 -4.03
N PHE A 61 10.85 10.49 -4.06
CA PHE A 61 10.93 9.31 -4.93
C PHE A 61 10.91 9.61 -6.45
N LEU A 62 11.56 10.72 -6.86
CA LEU A 62 11.62 11.16 -8.26
C LEU A 62 12.32 10.17 -9.20
N THR A 63 13.28 9.40 -8.70
CA THR A 63 14.06 8.43 -9.46
C THR A 63 13.23 7.27 -10.02
N SER A 64 12.04 7.04 -9.46
CA SER A 64 11.13 5.97 -9.91
C SER A 64 10.47 6.25 -11.26
N GLY A 65 10.40 7.54 -11.66
CA GLY A 65 9.65 8.01 -12.81
C GLY A 65 8.11 7.92 -12.67
N HIS A 66 7.59 7.46 -11.53
CA HIS A 66 6.16 7.42 -11.22
C HIS A 66 5.64 8.77 -10.70
N ALA A 67 6.53 9.71 -10.41
CA ALA A 67 6.23 11.04 -9.91
C ALA A 67 5.82 11.99 -11.03
N LEU A 68 4.90 12.90 -10.71
CA LEU A 68 4.69 14.13 -11.44
C LEU A 68 5.03 15.29 -10.52
N GLU A 69 6.05 16.07 -10.88
CA GLU A 69 6.46 17.25 -10.13
C GLU A 69 5.48 18.40 -10.38
N VAL A 70 5.09 19.07 -9.30
CA VAL A 70 4.05 20.08 -9.28
C VAL A 70 4.38 21.14 -8.26
N ASP A 71 4.36 22.42 -8.67
CA ASP A 71 4.58 23.56 -7.79
C ASP A 71 3.45 24.57 -7.90
N GLY A 72 3.18 25.26 -6.80
CA GLY A 72 2.20 26.30 -6.64
C GLY A 72 0.74 25.78 -6.65
N PRO A 73 -0.18 26.50 -5.97
CA PRO A 73 -1.57 26.05 -5.77
C PRO A 73 -2.31 25.70 -7.07
N TYR A 74 -2.14 26.49 -8.11
CA TYR A 74 -2.79 26.25 -9.41
C TYR A 74 -2.16 25.09 -10.18
N GLY A 75 -0.85 24.83 -9.98
CA GLY A 75 -0.15 23.65 -10.50
C GLY A 75 -0.79 22.37 -9.95
N TRP A 76 -0.98 22.31 -8.64
CA TRP A 76 -1.63 21.20 -7.95
C TRP A 76 -3.05 20.97 -8.44
N VAL A 77 -3.87 22.03 -8.54
CA VAL A 77 -5.23 21.94 -9.08
C VAL A 77 -5.25 21.38 -10.50
N ARG A 78 -4.33 21.85 -11.37
CA ARG A 78 -4.21 21.39 -12.75
C ARG A 78 -3.79 19.92 -12.83
N ALA A 79 -2.79 19.52 -12.04
CA ALA A 79 -2.29 18.14 -12.01
C ALA A 79 -3.37 17.17 -11.54
N ILE A 80 -4.07 17.47 -10.45
CA ILE A 80 -5.15 16.63 -9.91
C ILE A 80 -6.29 16.49 -10.94
N ARG A 81 -6.70 17.58 -11.59
CA ARG A 81 -7.70 17.51 -12.67
C ARG A 81 -7.24 16.62 -13.84
N LYS A 82 -5.94 16.61 -14.15
CA LYS A 82 -5.35 15.71 -15.16
C LYS A 82 -5.42 14.25 -14.73
N GLN A 83 -5.12 13.93 -13.47
CA GLN A 83 -5.29 12.58 -12.92
C GLN A 83 -6.75 12.12 -13.07
N ILE A 84 -7.70 12.93 -12.59
CA ILE A 84 -9.14 12.66 -12.68
C ILE A 84 -9.59 12.43 -14.13
N LYS A 85 -9.16 13.29 -15.06
CA LYS A 85 -9.46 13.15 -16.50
C LYS A 85 -9.02 11.82 -17.07
N ASN A 86 -7.92 11.26 -16.58
CA ASN A 86 -7.39 9.97 -17.04
C ASN A 86 -8.07 8.75 -16.39
N GLY A 87 -8.97 8.94 -15.43
CA GLY A 87 -9.82 7.89 -14.89
C GLY A 87 -9.23 7.15 -13.70
N VAL A 88 -8.49 7.86 -12.84
CA VAL A 88 -8.02 7.32 -11.55
C VAL A 88 -9.18 7.17 -10.56
N ASP A 89 -9.03 6.30 -9.58
CA ASP A 89 -10.02 6.06 -8.52
C ASP A 89 -9.75 6.94 -7.28
N HIS A 90 -8.50 7.32 -7.06
CA HIS A 90 -8.06 8.18 -5.94
C HIS A 90 -6.84 9.00 -6.34
N ILE A 91 -6.48 9.97 -5.53
CA ILE A 91 -5.32 10.83 -5.73
C ILE A 91 -4.24 10.48 -4.73
N LYS A 92 -3.01 10.20 -5.20
CA LYS A 92 -1.83 9.97 -4.36
C LYS A 92 -1.01 11.25 -4.29
N LEU A 93 -0.82 11.75 -3.06
CA LEU A 93 0.01 12.93 -2.77
C LEU A 93 1.21 12.52 -1.92
N ASN A 94 2.40 13.04 -2.22
CA ASN A 94 3.58 12.92 -1.39
C ASN A 94 3.83 14.26 -0.69
N LEU A 95 3.56 14.31 0.61
CA LEU A 95 3.60 15.54 1.42
C LEU A 95 4.96 15.75 2.10
N SER A 96 5.75 14.68 2.21
CA SER A 96 7.04 14.67 2.88
C SER A 96 8.06 13.85 2.09
N GLY A 97 9.31 13.88 2.52
CA GLY A 97 10.33 12.99 2.04
C GLY A 97 10.15 11.56 2.55
N GLY A 98 11.05 10.68 2.14
CA GLY A 98 11.00 9.26 2.47
C GLY A 98 12.36 8.62 2.63
N ILE A 99 12.39 7.29 2.61
CA ILE A 99 13.59 6.49 2.81
C ILE A 99 14.25 6.14 1.46
N MET A 100 13.42 5.81 0.46
CA MET A 100 13.87 5.23 -0.81
C MET A 100 14.26 6.26 -1.88
N GLY A 101 14.61 7.48 -1.48
CA GLY A 101 15.04 8.56 -2.34
C GLY A 101 16.54 8.88 -2.23
N PRO A 102 17.02 9.91 -2.96
CA PRO A 102 18.38 10.43 -2.85
C PRO A 102 18.66 11.03 -1.47
N ALA A 103 19.91 11.44 -1.20
CA ALA A 103 20.35 11.88 0.12
C ALA A 103 19.57 13.08 0.69
N TRP A 104 19.06 13.97 -0.17
CA TRP A 104 18.27 15.14 0.23
C TRP A 104 16.78 14.84 0.46
N ASP A 105 16.30 13.68 0.02
CA ASP A 105 14.92 13.21 0.22
C ASP A 105 14.78 12.57 1.61
N LEU A 106 14.63 13.41 2.63
CA LEU A 106 14.60 12.97 4.02
C LEU A 106 13.16 12.85 4.54
N HIS A 107 12.87 11.71 5.15
CA HIS A 107 11.55 11.42 5.73
C HIS A 107 11.13 12.37 6.88
N THR A 108 12.09 13.16 7.40
CA THR A 108 11.83 14.19 8.42
C THR A 108 11.43 15.54 7.85
N HIS A 109 11.45 15.70 6.51
CA HIS A 109 11.17 16.97 5.85
C HIS A 109 9.76 16.96 5.22
N SER A 110 8.99 18.01 5.45
CA SER A 110 7.76 18.34 4.71
C SER A 110 8.11 19.20 3.50
N PHE A 111 7.43 19.02 2.39
CA PHE A 111 7.82 19.67 1.12
C PHE A 111 6.84 20.72 0.63
N LEU A 112 5.56 20.60 0.95
CA LEU A 112 4.52 21.46 0.44
C LEU A 112 4.34 22.69 1.33
N LEU A 113 4.13 23.85 0.70
CA LEU A 113 3.64 25.03 1.38
C LEU A 113 2.16 24.88 1.76
N ASP A 114 1.70 25.64 2.75
CA ASP A 114 0.33 25.56 3.26
C ASP A 114 -0.73 25.85 2.18
N ASP A 115 -0.47 26.74 1.26
CA ASP A 115 -1.37 27.07 0.15
C ASP A 115 -1.40 25.98 -0.91
N GLU A 116 -0.28 25.29 -1.16
CA GLU A 116 -0.18 24.15 -2.08
C GLU A 116 -0.99 22.96 -1.57
N ILE A 117 -0.73 22.54 -0.32
CA ILE A 117 -1.42 21.41 0.28
C ILE A 117 -2.93 21.70 0.41
N SER A 118 -3.30 22.90 0.82
CA SER A 118 -4.70 23.33 0.92
C SER A 118 -5.41 23.27 -0.42
N ALA A 119 -4.80 23.80 -1.49
CA ALA A 119 -5.37 23.75 -2.84
C ALA A 119 -5.52 22.31 -3.37
N ALA A 120 -4.54 21.45 -3.09
CA ALA A 120 -4.58 20.04 -3.48
C ALA A 120 -5.76 19.29 -2.82
N PHE A 121 -5.92 19.45 -1.51
CA PHE A 121 -7.03 18.82 -0.78
C PHE A 121 -8.39 19.42 -1.15
N GLU A 122 -8.47 20.73 -1.31
CA GLU A 122 -9.73 21.42 -1.69
C GLU A 122 -10.25 20.95 -3.04
N ILE A 123 -9.39 20.79 -4.07
CA ILE A 123 -9.85 20.30 -5.37
C ILE A 123 -10.25 18.82 -5.31
N CYS A 124 -9.56 17.99 -4.52
CA CYS A 124 -9.97 16.60 -4.30
C CYS A 124 -11.34 16.54 -3.63
N ARG A 125 -11.56 17.30 -2.55
CA ARG A 125 -12.83 17.38 -1.83
C ARG A 125 -13.98 17.84 -2.74
N LYS A 126 -13.79 18.92 -3.52
CA LYS A 126 -14.79 19.42 -4.47
C LYS A 126 -15.15 18.44 -5.57
N ARG A 127 -14.23 17.55 -5.93
CA ARG A 127 -14.42 16.53 -6.98
C ARG A 127 -14.82 15.17 -6.43
N GLY A 128 -14.93 15.01 -5.10
CA GLY A 128 -15.30 13.76 -4.44
C GLY A 128 -14.21 12.67 -4.52
N PHE A 129 -12.94 13.06 -4.68
CA PHE A 129 -11.83 12.11 -4.74
C PHE A 129 -11.16 11.95 -3.38
N LYS A 130 -10.92 10.70 -3.01
CA LYS A 130 -10.17 10.33 -1.81
C LYS A 130 -8.69 10.65 -2.00
N VAL A 131 -8.04 11.13 -0.94
CA VAL A 131 -6.59 11.38 -0.93
C VAL A 131 -5.89 10.28 -0.16
N MET A 132 -4.91 9.66 -0.80
CA MET A 132 -3.91 8.74 -0.25
C MET A 132 -2.63 9.54 -0.03
N ALA A 133 -2.26 9.79 1.23
CA ALA A 133 -1.20 10.71 1.59
C ALA A 133 0.05 9.97 2.08
N HIS A 134 1.16 10.04 1.31
CA HIS A 134 2.48 9.73 1.86
C HIS A 134 2.86 10.84 2.86
N ALA A 135 2.97 10.49 4.12
CA ALA A 135 3.32 11.40 5.21
C ALA A 135 4.14 10.62 6.26
N THR A 136 5.36 11.04 6.50
CA THR A 136 6.37 10.25 7.22
C THR A 136 6.87 10.89 8.51
N ASN A 137 6.42 12.13 8.80
CA ASN A 137 6.74 12.88 10.00
C ASN A 137 5.47 13.51 10.60
N PRO A 138 5.50 13.95 11.88
CA PRO A 138 4.31 14.43 12.58
C PRO A 138 3.61 15.62 11.91
N GLU A 139 4.36 16.54 11.32
CA GLU A 139 3.82 17.71 10.64
C GLU A 139 2.98 17.30 9.43
N ALA A 140 3.56 16.50 8.52
CA ALA A 140 2.88 16.02 7.33
C ALA A 140 1.67 15.14 7.65
N VAL A 141 1.78 14.26 8.66
CA VAL A 141 0.68 13.40 9.12
C VAL A 141 -0.48 14.24 9.64
N LYS A 142 -0.22 15.18 10.54
CA LYS A 142 -1.27 16.06 11.11
C LYS A 142 -1.92 16.94 10.05
N SER A 143 -1.13 17.53 9.16
CA SER A 143 -1.64 18.32 8.04
C SER A 143 -2.53 17.51 7.12
N ALA A 144 -2.09 16.29 6.73
CA ALA A 144 -2.90 15.40 5.91
C ALA A 144 -4.26 15.09 6.55
N ILE A 145 -4.26 14.71 7.84
CA ILE A 145 -5.49 14.31 8.54
C ILE A 145 -6.45 15.51 8.67
N ARG A 146 -5.96 16.67 9.11
CA ARG A 146 -6.78 17.88 9.29
C ARG A 146 -7.40 18.36 7.98
N LEU A 147 -6.73 18.17 6.86
CA LEU A 147 -7.24 18.51 5.52
C LEU A 147 -8.15 17.43 4.92
N GLY A 148 -8.34 16.30 5.60
CA GLY A 148 -9.28 15.25 5.20
C GLY A 148 -8.67 14.16 4.33
N ALA A 149 -7.43 13.78 4.56
CA ALA A 149 -6.86 12.58 3.95
C ALA A 149 -7.71 11.35 4.26
N HIS A 150 -7.96 10.53 3.25
CA HIS A 150 -8.66 9.27 3.44
C HIS A 150 -7.77 8.23 4.12
N SER A 151 -6.48 8.23 3.76
CA SER A 151 -5.47 7.41 4.40
C SER A 151 -4.13 8.13 4.50
N VAL A 152 -3.41 7.83 5.57
CA VAL A 152 -2.00 8.15 5.78
C VAL A 152 -1.19 6.89 5.52
N GLU A 153 -0.22 7.00 4.63
CA GLU A 153 0.71 5.94 4.30
C GLU A 153 2.04 6.18 5.04
N HIS A 154 2.65 5.11 5.52
CA HIS A 154 3.93 5.05 6.21
C HIS A 154 3.89 5.53 7.67
N GLY A 155 3.79 6.84 7.92
CA GLY A 155 3.78 7.35 9.30
C GLY A 155 5.00 6.91 10.11
N TYR A 156 6.21 6.93 9.54
CA TYR A 156 7.42 6.40 10.19
C TYR A 156 7.68 7.06 11.53
N ILE A 157 7.45 8.36 11.60
CA ILE A 157 7.52 9.15 12.83
C ILE A 157 6.16 9.81 13.04
N MET A 158 5.57 9.55 14.19
CA MET A 158 4.34 10.21 14.64
C MET A 158 4.56 10.77 16.04
N ASP A 159 3.51 11.35 16.62
CA ASP A 159 3.38 11.69 18.03
C ASP A 159 1.99 11.31 18.52
N ASP A 160 1.73 11.50 19.81
CA ASP A 160 0.45 11.10 20.41
C ASP A 160 -0.73 11.92 19.84
N GLU A 161 -0.49 13.14 19.35
CA GLU A 161 -1.48 13.95 18.65
C GLU A 161 -1.84 13.34 17.28
N CYS A 162 -0.88 12.76 16.57
CA CYS A 162 -1.15 12.03 15.32
C CYS A 162 -2.12 10.87 15.56
N ILE A 163 -1.91 10.09 16.63
CA ILE A 163 -2.81 8.99 17.02
C ILE A 163 -4.21 9.53 17.36
N ALA A 164 -4.29 10.60 18.14
CA ALA A 164 -5.56 11.23 18.50
C ALA A 164 -6.33 11.70 17.26
N LEU A 165 -5.66 12.36 16.32
CA LEU A 165 -6.27 12.83 15.07
C LEU A 165 -6.70 11.66 14.16
N LEU A 166 -5.92 10.59 14.05
CA LEU A 166 -6.31 9.39 13.29
C LEU A 166 -7.63 8.80 13.82
N LEU A 167 -7.79 8.76 15.15
CA LEU A 167 -9.02 8.28 15.79
C LEU A 167 -10.19 9.25 15.60
N GLU A 168 -9.98 10.54 15.84
CA GLU A 168 -11.00 11.60 15.74
C GLU A 168 -11.58 11.68 14.32
N HIS A 169 -10.69 11.74 13.33
CA HIS A 169 -11.09 11.88 11.91
C HIS A 169 -11.41 10.54 11.23
N GLN A 170 -11.25 9.41 11.95
CA GLN A 170 -11.44 8.07 11.38
C GLN A 170 -10.61 7.83 10.10
N THR A 171 -9.44 8.46 10.03
CA THR A 171 -8.51 8.32 8.91
C THR A 171 -7.84 6.95 8.95
N TRP A 172 -7.72 6.29 7.81
CA TRP A 172 -7.01 5.02 7.71
C TRP A 172 -5.50 5.21 7.87
N TYR A 173 -4.86 4.28 8.55
CA TYR A 173 -3.40 4.18 8.62
C TYR A 173 -2.93 2.93 7.87
N VAL A 174 -1.96 3.09 6.96
CA VAL A 174 -1.34 2.01 6.18
C VAL A 174 0.16 2.04 6.42
N PRO A 175 0.69 1.25 7.37
CA PRO A 175 2.05 1.44 7.89
C PRO A 175 3.16 1.12 6.88
N THR A 176 3.01 0.11 6.04
CA THR A 176 4.06 -0.32 5.10
C THR A 176 5.40 -0.64 5.78
N LEU A 177 5.36 -1.50 6.81
CA LEU A 177 6.52 -1.88 7.60
C LEU A 177 7.68 -2.40 6.75
N ALA A 178 7.37 -3.05 5.63
CA ALA A 178 8.35 -3.61 4.70
C ALA A 178 9.39 -2.59 4.20
N ILE A 179 9.06 -1.29 4.18
CA ILE A 179 10.01 -0.25 3.76
C ILE A 179 11.16 -0.08 4.75
N THR A 180 10.89 -0.22 6.05
CA THR A 180 11.86 0.05 7.13
C THR A 180 12.37 -1.21 7.81
N HIS A 181 11.75 -2.39 7.61
CA HIS A 181 11.99 -3.61 8.38
C HIS A 181 12.58 -4.76 7.57
N LEU A 182 12.95 -4.54 6.31
CA LEU A 182 13.51 -5.57 5.42
C LEU A 182 14.88 -5.13 4.86
N THR A 183 15.88 -5.21 5.73
CA THR A 183 17.30 -5.11 5.38
C THR A 183 18.02 -6.41 5.75
N ALA A 184 19.27 -6.58 5.30
CA ALA A 184 20.03 -7.80 5.55
C ALA A 184 20.24 -8.09 7.06
N SER A 185 20.29 -7.06 7.90
CA SER A 185 20.44 -7.18 9.36
C SER A 185 19.12 -7.51 10.08
N GLN A 186 17.96 -7.33 9.43
CA GLN A 186 16.63 -7.43 10.04
C GLN A 186 15.88 -8.69 9.65
N VAL A 187 16.37 -9.47 8.68
CA VAL A 187 15.70 -10.69 8.24
C VAL A 187 15.67 -11.76 9.32
N THR A 188 14.55 -12.45 9.45
CA THR A 188 14.32 -13.47 10.49
C THR A 188 14.03 -14.86 9.94
N ASN A 189 13.83 -14.98 8.64
CA ASN A 189 13.52 -16.25 7.98
C ASN A 189 14.00 -16.26 6.51
N PRO A 190 14.12 -17.45 5.88
CA PRO A 190 14.61 -17.57 4.52
C PRO A 190 13.81 -16.77 3.49
N PHE A 191 12.48 -16.66 3.62
CA PHE A 191 11.65 -15.93 2.66
C PHE A 191 11.97 -14.43 2.65
N GLU A 192 12.21 -13.84 3.82
CA GLU A 192 12.69 -12.47 3.93
C GLU A 192 14.10 -12.30 3.37
N ALA A 193 14.99 -13.25 3.68
CA ALA A 193 16.38 -13.23 3.22
C ALA A 193 16.47 -13.30 1.68
N ASP A 194 15.73 -14.17 1.04
CA ASP A 194 15.68 -14.32 -0.42
C ASP A 194 15.18 -13.02 -1.07
N TRP A 195 14.11 -12.44 -0.51
CA TRP A 195 13.55 -11.18 -1.01
C TRP A 195 14.54 -10.01 -0.87
N VAL A 196 15.23 -9.90 0.28
CA VAL A 196 16.23 -8.85 0.51
C VAL A 196 17.42 -9.01 -0.42
N ALA A 197 17.88 -10.23 -0.66
CA ALA A 197 18.98 -10.51 -1.59
C ALA A 197 18.61 -10.12 -3.03
N GLU A 198 17.39 -10.41 -3.49
CA GLU A 198 16.91 -10.01 -4.82
C GLU A 198 16.75 -8.49 -4.95
N ARG A 199 16.34 -7.80 -3.89
CA ARG A 199 16.11 -6.36 -3.90
C ARG A 199 17.39 -5.56 -4.06
N GLY A 200 18.50 -5.99 -3.45
CA GLY A 200 19.81 -5.38 -3.60
C GLY A 200 19.86 -3.91 -3.16
N LEU A 201 19.32 -3.55 -2.01
CA LEU A 201 19.37 -2.19 -1.48
C LEU A 201 20.82 -1.75 -1.26
N SER A 202 21.12 -0.51 -1.61
CA SER A 202 22.43 0.07 -1.30
C SER A 202 22.63 0.20 0.23
N PRO A 203 23.90 0.16 0.73
CA PRO A 203 24.18 0.32 2.16
C PRO A 203 23.57 1.60 2.74
N ALA A 204 23.59 2.70 1.99
CA ALA A 204 23.01 3.98 2.43
C ALA A 204 21.49 3.88 2.65
N LEU A 205 20.77 3.18 1.78
CA LEU A 205 19.32 2.96 1.94
C LEU A 205 19.03 2.00 3.09
N CYS A 206 19.85 0.96 3.28
CA CYS A 206 19.73 0.08 4.45
C CYS A 206 19.89 0.86 5.76
N CYS A 207 20.95 1.68 5.90
CA CYS A 207 21.15 2.51 7.09
C CYS A 207 19.95 3.45 7.37
N ARG A 208 19.37 4.04 6.33
CA ARG A 208 18.19 4.92 6.48
C ARG A 208 16.96 4.15 6.92
N ALA A 209 16.72 2.97 6.36
CA ALA A 209 15.62 2.10 6.73
C ALA A 209 15.75 1.63 8.18
N GLU A 210 16.90 1.13 8.56
CA GLU A 210 17.22 0.66 9.92
C GLU A 210 17.09 1.78 10.96
N ALA A 211 17.60 2.99 10.65
CA ALA A 211 17.47 4.13 11.55
C ALA A 211 16.04 4.56 11.83
N ALA A 212 15.10 4.29 10.92
CA ALA A 212 13.69 4.61 11.10
C ALA A 212 12.87 3.46 11.72
N SER A 213 13.38 2.22 11.71
CA SER A 213 12.58 1.02 12.00
C SER A 213 12.01 0.99 13.41
N ASP A 214 12.79 1.29 14.44
CA ASP A 214 12.34 1.23 15.85
C ASP A 214 11.24 2.24 16.14
N MET A 215 11.38 3.45 15.58
CA MET A 215 10.36 4.50 15.72
C MET A 215 9.10 4.09 14.99
N HIS A 216 9.21 3.57 13.77
CA HIS A 216 8.08 3.10 12.98
C HIS A 216 7.34 1.94 13.68
N ALA A 217 8.05 0.93 14.18
CA ALA A 217 7.47 -0.15 14.97
C ALA A 217 6.77 0.35 16.24
N THR A 218 7.33 1.37 16.91
CA THR A 218 6.73 1.99 18.10
C THR A 218 5.39 2.63 17.75
N TRP A 219 5.31 3.42 16.68
CA TRP A 219 4.06 4.08 16.30
C TRP A 219 3.05 3.12 15.69
N PHE A 220 3.49 2.08 14.99
CA PHE A 220 2.63 0.98 14.56
C PHE A 220 1.93 0.33 15.74
N ARG A 221 2.67 -0.07 16.80
CA ARG A 221 2.09 -0.68 18.00
C ARG A 221 1.14 0.26 18.73
N LYS A 222 1.53 1.53 18.92
CA LYS A 222 0.64 2.53 19.55
C LYS A 222 -0.66 2.72 18.77
N ALA A 223 -0.60 2.79 17.44
CA ALA A 223 -1.79 2.90 16.60
C ALA A 223 -2.69 1.65 16.71
N LEU A 224 -2.08 0.46 16.73
CA LEU A 224 -2.77 -0.81 16.88
C LEU A 224 -3.49 -0.90 18.23
N ASP A 225 -2.78 -0.59 19.33
CA ASP A 225 -3.29 -0.63 20.70
C ASP A 225 -4.39 0.40 20.94
N ALA A 226 -4.29 1.57 20.32
CA ALA A 226 -5.29 2.61 20.37
C ALA A 226 -6.55 2.30 19.55
N GLY A 227 -6.54 1.27 18.71
CA GLY A 227 -7.66 0.91 17.86
C GLY A 227 -7.83 1.80 16.61
N VAL A 228 -6.75 2.40 16.13
CA VAL A 228 -6.74 3.14 14.87
C VAL A 228 -7.20 2.23 13.73
N ARG A 229 -7.96 2.75 12.79
CA ARG A 229 -8.37 2.00 11.58
C ARG A 229 -7.16 1.77 10.68
N MET A 230 -6.72 0.52 10.59
CA MET A 230 -5.52 0.16 9.84
C MET A 230 -5.83 -0.81 8.72
N ALA A 231 -5.17 -0.66 7.57
CA ALA A 231 -5.24 -1.59 6.45
C ALA A 231 -3.84 -2.02 6.01
N LEU A 232 -3.74 -3.23 5.46
CA LEU A 232 -2.48 -3.79 5.00
C LEU A 232 -2.05 -3.11 3.69
N GLY A 233 -0.79 -2.69 3.62
CA GLY A 233 -0.11 -2.23 2.42
C GLY A 233 1.40 -2.35 2.62
N SER A 234 2.15 -2.72 1.59
CA SER A 234 3.57 -3.05 1.68
C SER A 234 4.49 -2.06 0.97
N ASP A 235 4.01 -1.42 -0.10
CA ASP A 235 4.75 -0.46 -0.94
C ASP A 235 6.10 -0.99 -1.49
N ILE A 236 6.20 -2.31 -1.72
CA ILE A 236 7.41 -2.98 -2.22
C ILE A 236 7.12 -3.89 -3.40
N HIS A 237 8.16 -4.31 -4.09
CA HIS A 237 8.14 -5.26 -5.20
C HIS A 237 9.07 -6.44 -4.94
N PRO A 238 8.82 -7.64 -5.54
CA PRO A 238 7.72 -7.95 -6.44
C PRO A 238 6.37 -8.08 -5.73
N LEU A 239 5.29 -7.70 -6.40
CA LEU A 239 3.94 -7.66 -5.81
C LEU A 239 3.47 -9.01 -5.26
N LYS A 240 3.88 -10.12 -5.88
CA LYS A 240 3.51 -11.47 -5.45
C LYS A 240 3.96 -11.80 -4.01
N ASP A 241 5.08 -11.21 -3.56
CA ASP A 241 5.64 -11.46 -2.23
C ASP A 241 5.28 -10.33 -1.23
N ALA A 242 5.01 -9.15 -1.75
CA ALA A 242 4.88 -7.92 -0.99
C ALA A 242 3.90 -7.99 0.19
N ALA A 243 2.65 -8.41 -0.07
CA ALA A 243 1.64 -8.52 0.99
C ALA A 243 1.97 -9.64 1.99
N LEU A 244 2.57 -10.74 1.52
CA LEU A 244 2.95 -11.87 2.36
C LEU A 244 4.08 -11.52 3.33
N LEU A 245 5.03 -10.70 2.88
CA LEU A 245 6.09 -10.13 3.72
C LEU A 245 5.49 -9.18 4.77
N GLU A 246 4.67 -8.24 4.34
CA GLU A 246 4.04 -7.26 5.23
C GLU A 246 3.20 -7.93 6.32
N MET A 247 2.45 -9.00 5.99
CA MET A 247 1.68 -9.76 6.98
C MET A 247 2.59 -10.38 8.06
N GLY A 248 3.75 -10.92 7.67
CA GLY A 248 4.74 -11.44 8.62
C GLY A 248 5.29 -10.36 9.55
N LEU A 249 5.59 -9.17 9.00
CA LEU A 249 6.10 -8.03 9.75
C LEU A 249 5.07 -7.50 10.76
N TRP A 250 3.79 -7.42 10.37
CA TRP A 250 2.72 -7.02 11.30
C TRP A 250 2.69 -7.90 12.54
N VAL A 251 2.76 -9.23 12.35
CA VAL A 251 2.76 -10.17 13.48
C VAL A 251 4.05 -10.06 14.31
N ARG A 252 5.19 -9.91 13.65
CA ARG A 252 6.48 -9.69 14.32
C ARG A 252 6.45 -8.43 15.20
N ASP A 253 5.80 -7.37 14.75
CA ASP A 253 5.73 -6.09 15.45
C ASP A 253 4.51 -5.96 16.38
N GLY A 254 3.79 -7.04 16.67
CA GLY A 254 2.83 -7.12 17.76
C GLY A 254 1.36 -7.27 17.37
N ALA A 255 1.01 -7.28 16.07
CA ALA A 255 -0.35 -7.63 15.67
C ALA A 255 -0.60 -9.13 15.84
N THR A 256 -1.81 -9.50 16.21
CA THR A 256 -2.24 -10.90 16.14
C THR A 256 -2.46 -11.35 14.69
N PRO A 257 -2.34 -12.65 14.36
CA PRO A 257 -2.70 -13.16 13.04
C PRO A 257 -4.12 -12.74 12.59
N TRP A 258 -5.07 -12.71 13.52
CA TRP A 258 -6.44 -12.25 13.26
C TRP A 258 -6.50 -10.78 12.83
N GLN A 259 -5.84 -9.88 13.57
CA GLN A 259 -5.78 -8.46 13.23
C GLN A 259 -5.15 -8.24 11.85
N THR A 260 -4.08 -8.98 11.55
CA THR A 260 -3.39 -8.94 10.26
C THR A 260 -4.29 -9.40 9.12
N LEU A 261 -5.01 -10.52 9.28
CA LEU A 261 -5.97 -11.00 8.28
C LEU A 261 -7.12 -10.01 8.06
N VAL A 262 -7.66 -9.43 9.12
CA VAL A 262 -8.69 -8.39 9.03
C VAL A 262 -8.17 -7.16 8.28
N ALA A 263 -6.94 -6.72 8.56
CA ALA A 263 -6.31 -5.61 7.86
C ALA A 263 -6.09 -5.90 6.36
N ALA A 264 -5.75 -7.14 6.02
CA ALA A 264 -5.49 -7.58 4.63
C ALA A 264 -6.77 -7.85 3.82
N THR A 265 -7.94 -7.98 4.49
CA THR A 265 -9.20 -8.35 3.84
C THR A 265 -10.29 -7.31 4.04
N ARG A 266 -10.98 -7.34 5.18
CA ARG A 266 -12.11 -6.46 5.51
C ARG A 266 -11.72 -4.98 5.45
N HIS A 267 -10.61 -4.62 6.08
CA HIS A 267 -10.15 -3.24 6.14
C HIS A 267 -9.57 -2.79 4.78
N ALA A 268 -8.83 -3.66 4.08
CA ALA A 268 -8.35 -3.39 2.73
C ALA A 268 -9.50 -3.11 1.76
N ALA A 269 -10.59 -3.88 1.81
CA ALA A 269 -11.78 -3.62 1.02
C ALA A 269 -12.47 -2.30 1.42
N ALA A 270 -12.53 -1.99 2.72
CA ALA A 270 -13.15 -0.77 3.22
C ALA A 270 -12.37 0.49 2.82
N VAL A 271 -11.03 0.49 2.91
CA VAL A 271 -10.19 1.62 2.47
C VAL A 271 -10.29 1.86 0.96
N CYS A 272 -10.50 0.79 0.18
CA CYS A 272 -10.77 0.89 -1.25
C CYS A 272 -12.22 1.34 -1.57
N GLY A 273 -13.12 1.36 -0.58
CA GLY A 273 -14.51 1.76 -0.76
C GLY A 273 -15.44 0.67 -1.29
N VAL A 274 -15.01 -0.59 -1.24
CA VAL A 274 -15.75 -1.77 -1.75
C VAL A 274 -16.12 -2.77 -0.65
N GLY A 275 -16.10 -2.34 0.61
CA GLY A 275 -16.41 -3.19 1.77
C GLY A 275 -17.82 -3.78 1.78
N ALA A 276 -18.77 -3.18 1.05
CA ALA A 276 -20.11 -3.73 0.86
C ALA A 276 -20.11 -4.99 -0.04
N GLU A 277 -19.13 -5.09 -0.95
CA GLU A 277 -19.06 -6.15 -1.96
C GLU A 277 -17.96 -7.18 -1.69
N LEU A 278 -16.92 -6.80 -0.94
CA LEU A 278 -15.68 -7.57 -0.75
C LEU A 278 -15.18 -7.52 0.69
N GLY A 279 -14.16 -8.33 0.98
CA GLY A 279 -13.39 -8.30 2.22
C GLY A 279 -13.86 -9.23 3.32
N THR A 280 -15.05 -9.79 3.20
CA THR A 280 -15.62 -10.81 4.13
C THR A 280 -16.34 -11.89 3.36
N VAL A 281 -16.48 -13.07 3.98
CA VAL A 281 -17.23 -14.19 3.42
C VAL A 281 -18.69 -14.10 3.92
N GLU A 282 -19.53 -13.47 3.13
CA GLU A 282 -20.95 -13.23 3.46
C GLU A 282 -21.83 -13.46 2.23
N VAL A 283 -23.09 -13.86 2.45
CA VAL A 283 -24.06 -14.01 1.38
C VAL A 283 -24.31 -12.67 0.69
N GLY A 284 -24.29 -12.66 -0.65
CA GLY A 284 -24.49 -11.47 -1.47
C GLY A 284 -23.19 -10.74 -1.85
N LYS A 285 -22.04 -11.09 -1.27
CA LYS A 285 -20.74 -10.54 -1.68
C LYS A 285 -20.13 -11.32 -2.84
N LEU A 286 -19.20 -10.67 -3.53
CA LEU A 286 -18.42 -11.30 -4.59
C LEU A 286 -17.50 -12.37 -4.00
N ALA A 287 -17.44 -13.53 -4.64
CA ALA A 287 -16.59 -14.64 -4.22
C ALA A 287 -15.15 -14.46 -4.74
N ASP A 288 -14.47 -13.42 -4.23
CA ASP A 288 -13.02 -13.24 -4.36
C ASP A 288 -12.38 -13.92 -3.14
N LEU A 289 -11.99 -15.17 -3.30
CA LEU A 289 -11.60 -16.05 -2.18
C LEU A 289 -10.26 -16.75 -2.46
N ILE A 290 -9.54 -17.05 -1.39
CA ILE A 290 -8.40 -17.96 -1.43
C ILE A 290 -8.63 -19.15 -0.50
N VAL A 291 -8.09 -20.30 -0.88
CA VAL A 291 -7.98 -21.48 0.00
C VAL A 291 -6.50 -21.69 0.30
N VAL A 292 -6.17 -21.84 1.56
CA VAL A 292 -4.81 -22.10 2.03
C VAL A 292 -4.72 -23.48 2.69
N GLY A 293 -3.57 -24.11 2.63
CA GLY A 293 -3.35 -25.51 3.04
C GLY A 293 -3.15 -25.72 4.55
N ALA A 294 -3.09 -24.61 5.34
CA ALA A 294 -2.98 -24.65 6.79
C ALA A 294 -3.61 -23.40 7.42
N ASN A 295 -3.84 -23.44 8.73
CA ASN A 295 -4.53 -22.39 9.46
C ASN A 295 -3.65 -21.13 9.66
N PRO A 296 -3.96 -19.98 9.03
CA PRO A 296 -3.18 -18.74 9.19
C PRO A 296 -3.39 -18.06 10.53
N LEU A 297 -4.35 -18.49 11.35
CA LEU A 297 -4.53 -17.99 12.72
C LEU A 297 -3.53 -18.63 13.70
N GLU A 298 -2.99 -19.82 13.37
CA GLU A 298 -1.94 -20.48 14.15
C GLU A 298 -0.56 -19.93 13.77
N ASP A 299 -0.35 -19.72 12.47
CA ASP A 299 0.88 -19.14 11.91
C ASP A 299 0.52 -18.34 10.65
N ILE A 300 0.73 -17.03 10.69
CA ILE A 300 0.39 -16.14 9.57
C ILE A 300 1.12 -16.53 8.28
N THR A 301 2.27 -17.18 8.35
CA THR A 301 3.01 -17.64 7.16
C THR A 301 2.27 -18.71 6.39
N ASN A 302 1.26 -19.37 6.97
CA ASN A 302 0.40 -20.34 6.29
C ASN A 302 -0.42 -19.74 5.14
N VAL A 303 -0.57 -18.40 5.06
CA VAL A 303 -1.14 -17.72 3.88
C VAL A 303 -0.34 -18.03 2.60
N ARG A 304 0.94 -18.38 2.72
CA ARG A 304 1.82 -18.78 1.61
C ARG A 304 1.49 -20.15 1.04
N ARG A 305 0.77 -20.99 1.80
CA ARG A 305 0.33 -22.33 1.36
C ARG A 305 -0.92 -22.26 0.50
N LEU A 306 -0.88 -21.39 -0.52
CA LEU A 306 -1.99 -21.14 -1.42
C LEU A 306 -2.34 -22.39 -2.22
N GLN A 307 -3.59 -22.83 -2.17
CA GLN A 307 -4.11 -23.98 -2.89
C GLN A 307 -5.07 -23.59 -4.02
N LEU A 308 -5.91 -22.59 -3.79
CA LEU A 308 -6.92 -22.19 -4.76
C LEU A 308 -7.14 -20.67 -4.70
N VAL A 309 -7.34 -20.05 -5.85
CA VAL A 309 -7.77 -18.66 -5.96
C VAL A 309 -9.04 -18.59 -6.79
N LEU A 310 -10.05 -17.97 -6.22
CA LEU A 310 -11.30 -17.63 -6.93
C LEU A 310 -11.40 -16.11 -7.08
N LYS A 311 -11.81 -15.68 -8.25
CA LYS A 311 -12.21 -14.29 -8.52
C LYS A 311 -13.62 -14.28 -9.11
N GLU A 312 -14.52 -13.59 -8.46
CA GLU A 312 -15.95 -13.55 -8.83
C GLU A 312 -16.56 -14.98 -9.00
N GLY A 313 -16.18 -15.89 -8.09
CA GLY A 313 -16.61 -17.29 -8.10
C GLY A 313 -15.96 -18.18 -9.16
N ARG A 314 -15.04 -17.64 -9.98
CA ARG A 314 -14.31 -18.41 -11.00
C ARG A 314 -12.93 -18.79 -10.50
N VAL A 315 -12.53 -20.02 -10.70
CA VAL A 315 -11.18 -20.50 -10.40
C VAL A 315 -10.21 -19.83 -11.36
N VAL A 316 -9.23 -19.06 -10.81
CA VAL A 316 -8.17 -18.40 -11.57
C VAL A 316 -6.79 -19.00 -11.33
N SER A 317 -6.63 -19.75 -10.23
CA SER A 317 -5.43 -20.55 -9.94
C SER A 317 -5.83 -21.76 -9.11
N ASP A 318 -5.36 -22.95 -9.48
CA ASP A 318 -5.58 -24.19 -8.72
C ASP A 318 -4.23 -24.93 -8.57
N LYS A 319 -3.73 -25.00 -7.35
CA LYS A 319 -2.45 -25.64 -7.00
C LYS A 319 -2.64 -26.95 -6.25
N ARG A 320 -3.87 -27.43 -6.05
CA ARG A 320 -4.19 -28.64 -5.27
C ARG A 320 -3.62 -29.92 -5.88
N HIS A 321 -3.41 -29.95 -7.20
CA HIS A 321 -2.92 -31.11 -7.94
C HIS A 321 -1.42 -31.07 -8.27
N VAL A 322 -0.69 -30.01 -7.85
CA VAL A 322 0.75 -29.90 -8.11
C VAL A 322 1.59 -30.65 -7.06
N SER A 323 0.99 -31.12 -5.97
CA SER A 323 1.66 -31.87 -4.89
C SER A 323 1.62 -33.41 -5.06
N GLY A 324 1.64 -33.88 -6.29
CA GLY A 324 1.65 -35.29 -6.56
C GLY A 324 2.40 -35.68 -7.81
N ALA A 325 3.58 -36.26 -7.64
CA ALA A 325 4.39 -36.98 -8.61
C ALA A 325 5.60 -36.23 -9.18
N VAL A 326 6.72 -36.35 -8.45
CA VAL A 326 7.93 -36.81 -9.12
C VAL A 326 8.35 -38.09 -8.38
N PRO A 327 8.48 -39.24 -9.08
CA PRO A 327 8.98 -40.47 -8.49
C PRO A 327 10.46 -40.38 -8.12
#